data_472b81d730092afca317623e1002dd01
#
_entry.id   472b81d730092afca317623e1002dd01
#
_cell.length_a   1.000
_cell.length_b   1.000
_cell.length_c   1.000
_cell.angle_alpha   90.00
_cell.angle_beta   90.00
_cell.angle_gamma   90.00
#
_symmetry.space_group_name_H-M   'P 1'
#
loop_
_entity.id
_entity.type
_entity.pdbx_description
1 polymer ?
#
loop_
_entity_poly.entity_id
_entity_poly.type
_entity_poly.pdbx_seq_one_letter_code
_entity_poly.pdbx_strand_id
1 'polypeptide(L)'
;VHERKGTVDAVVIGAGIAGLMAAARLAAHGRSVLVLDKSRGVGGRMATRRVGGAVCDHGAQFFTQRTLGFRDVIEHAVRDGTVAEWCRGFSRDGSIATDGPAVADGHPRYRGARGMTDLPKWLAARLATPGHEVEVRTAAQATSVAVGDDRVVVTIEGQNGAAEVVEAAGCVITAPVPQALDLVAAGGSLDRMDARAIARLRTVDYDPCFAVMLVLDRPSLLPEPGAIQFGGDAAGPVAWVADNHRKGISAVPALTVHATGAFSRAHFDVPPDEVAGILIDAVRPWIDGDPRTAVVERSVHRWKFATPTTILPDPFVAVSLSPAIFCCGDAFAGPRVEGAFSSGATAGMLLAERLAGGSR
;
A
#
# COMPACT_ATOMS: atom_id res chain seq x y z
N VAL A 1 -20.15 12.52 24.20
CA VAL A 1 -20.79 11.23 24.51
C VAL A 1 -20.27 10.23 23.48
N HIS A 2 -19.48 9.23 23.89
CA HIS A 2 -18.97 8.20 23.00
C HIS A 2 -20.05 7.11 22.84
N GLU A 3 -20.47 6.83 21.62
CA GLU A 3 -21.32 5.69 21.35
C GLU A 3 -20.46 4.41 21.34
N ARG A 4 -20.68 3.49 22.30
CA ARG A 4 -20.07 2.16 22.28
C ARG A 4 -20.77 1.31 21.24
N LYS A 5 -20.10 0.98 20.14
CA LYS A 5 -20.58 0.03 19.12
C LYS A 5 -19.73 -1.24 19.17
N GLY A 6 -20.30 -2.28 19.75
CA GLY A 6 -19.89 -3.67 19.57
C GLY A 6 -18.49 -4.06 20.06
N THR A 7 -18.36 -5.30 20.50
CA THR A 7 -17.07 -5.95 20.75
C THR A 7 -16.78 -6.91 19.60
N VAL A 8 -15.53 -6.93 19.11
CA VAL A 8 -15.03 -7.88 18.11
C VAL A 8 -13.82 -8.61 18.67
N ASP A 9 -13.46 -9.75 18.09
CA ASP A 9 -12.23 -10.44 18.48
C ASP A 9 -10.99 -9.65 18.10
N ALA A 10 -10.98 -9.05 16.90
CA ALA A 10 -9.84 -8.28 16.44
C ALA A 10 -10.23 -7.02 15.64
N VAL A 11 -9.47 -5.94 15.82
CA VAL A 11 -9.47 -4.78 14.92
C VAL A 11 -8.21 -4.81 14.08
N VAL A 12 -8.35 -4.58 12.76
CA VAL A 12 -7.24 -4.40 11.82
C VAL A 12 -7.27 -2.97 11.29
N ILE A 13 -6.21 -2.21 11.51
CA ILE A 13 -6.08 -0.81 11.05
C ILE A 13 -5.27 -0.76 9.77
N GLY A 14 -5.94 -0.41 8.67
CA GLY A 14 -5.45 -0.38 7.30
C GLY A 14 -6.02 -1.52 6.45
N ALA A 15 -6.70 -1.18 5.34
CA ALA A 15 -7.19 -2.12 4.32
C ALA A 15 -6.24 -2.20 3.11
N GLY A 16 -4.94 -2.05 3.33
CA GLY A 16 -3.90 -2.43 2.39
C GLY A 16 -3.75 -3.96 2.33
N ILE A 17 -2.85 -4.46 1.47
CA ILE A 17 -2.67 -5.90 1.30
C ILE A 17 -2.28 -6.61 2.59
N ALA A 18 -1.50 -5.98 3.47
CA ALA A 18 -1.13 -6.53 4.77
C ALA A 18 -2.36 -6.70 5.68
N GLY A 19 -3.20 -5.66 5.79
CA GLY A 19 -4.38 -5.70 6.65
C GLY A 19 -5.44 -6.68 6.14
N LEU A 20 -5.67 -6.72 4.84
CA LEU A 20 -6.60 -7.70 4.25
C LEU A 20 -6.14 -9.14 4.48
N MET A 21 -4.83 -9.40 4.42
CA MET A 21 -4.28 -10.72 4.71
C MET A 21 -4.32 -11.06 6.21
N ALA A 22 -4.08 -10.08 7.09
CA ALA A 22 -4.25 -10.29 8.53
C ALA A 22 -5.71 -10.65 8.86
N ALA A 23 -6.67 -9.90 8.29
CA ALA A 23 -8.10 -10.19 8.45
C ALA A 23 -8.48 -11.58 7.90
N ALA A 24 -7.93 -11.96 6.73
CA ALA A 24 -8.18 -13.28 6.14
C ALA A 24 -7.70 -14.42 7.06
N ARG A 25 -6.55 -14.27 7.71
CA ARG A 25 -6.03 -15.27 8.64
C ARG A 25 -6.84 -15.35 9.92
N LEU A 26 -7.23 -14.21 10.49
CA LEU A 26 -8.13 -14.14 11.64
C LEU A 26 -9.48 -14.82 11.35
N ALA A 27 -10.09 -14.47 10.22
CA ALA A 27 -11.37 -15.04 9.79
C ALA A 27 -11.29 -16.56 9.56
N ALA A 28 -10.21 -17.06 8.97
CA ALA A 28 -9.96 -18.49 8.78
C ALA A 28 -9.88 -19.27 10.10
N HIS A 29 -9.62 -18.59 11.22
CA HIS A 29 -9.65 -19.15 12.58
C HIS A 29 -10.94 -18.81 13.33
N GLY A 30 -12.01 -18.42 12.61
CA GLY A 30 -13.32 -18.15 13.17
C GLY A 30 -13.38 -16.91 14.08
N ARG A 31 -12.50 -15.91 13.85
CA ARG A 31 -12.53 -14.66 14.62
C ARG A 31 -13.37 -13.60 13.94
N SER A 32 -14.16 -12.88 14.73
CA SER A 32 -14.85 -11.67 14.29
C SER A 32 -13.84 -10.53 14.12
N VAL A 33 -13.85 -9.86 12.95
CA VAL A 33 -12.82 -8.88 12.58
C VAL A 33 -13.46 -7.61 12.04
N LEU A 34 -13.04 -6.47 12.57
CA LEU A 34 -13.31 -5.15 12.00
C LEU A 34 -12.05 -4.59 11.35
N VAL A 35 -12.09 -4.40 10.02
CA VAL A 35 -11.02 -3.74 9.27
C VAL A 35 -11.39 -2.27 9.07
N LEU A 36 -10.50 -1.35 9.43
CA LEU A 36 -10.67 0.10 9.31
C LEU A 36 -9.68 0.69 8.33
N ASP A 37 -10.14 1.50 7.37
CA ASP A 37 -9.27 2.28 6.50
C ASP A 37 -9.77 3.72 6.37
N LYS A 38 -8.87 4.69 6.52
CA LYS A 38 -9.18 6.12 6.36
C LYS A 38 -9.53 6.53 4.94
N SER A 39 -9.09 5.76 3.96
CA SER A 39 -9.32 6.01 2.54
C SER A 39 -10.73 5.60 2.13
N ARG A 40 -11.25 6.18 1.04
CA ARG A 40 -12.56 5.82 0.47
C ARG A 40 -12.63 4.42 -0.15
N GLY A 41 -11.51 3.70 -0.21
CA GLY A 41 -11.42 2.37 -0.79
C GLY A 41 -10.23 1.60 -0.27
N VAL A 42 -10.25 0.29 -0.46
CA VAL A 42 -9.18 -0.62 -0.08
C VAL A 42 -7.97 -0.52 -1.02
N GLY A 43 -6.81 -1.01 -0.56
CA GLY A 43 -5.60 -1.16 -1.37
C GLY A 43 -4.39 -0.38 -0.86
N GLY A 44 -4.60 0.71 -0.12
CA GLY A 44 -3.50 1.51 0.42
C GLY A 44 -2.52 1.95 -0.69
N ARG A 45 -1.24 1.56 -0.57
CA ARG A 45 -0.21 1.88 -1.57
C ARG A 45 -0.27 1.06 -2.87
N MET A 46 -1.23 0.15 -3.03
CA MET A 46 -1.60 -0.46 -4.31
C MET A 46 -2.74 0.34 -4.99
N ALA A 47 -2.72 1.66 -4.86
CA ALA A 47 -3.80 2.53 -5.29
C ALA A 47 -3.75 2.84 -6.80
N THR A 48 -4.93 2.80 -7.40
CA THR A 48 -5.20 3.20 -8.79
C THR A 48 -6.13 4.42 -8.77
N ARG A 49 -5.89 5.39 -9.64
CA ARG A 49 -6.69 6.63 -9.76
C ARG A 49 -7.18 6.82 -11.19
N ARG A 50 -8.34 7.46 -11.34
CA ARG A 50 -8.82 7.96 -12.62
C ARG A 50 -8.51 9.45 -12.76
N VAL A 51 -7.96 9.83 -13.91
CA VAL A 51 -7.60 11.20 -14.28
C VAL A 51 -7.95 11.38 -15.75
N GLY A 52 -8.82 12.32 -16.11
CA GLY A 52 -9.17 12.64 -17.49
C GLY A 52 -9.55 11.45 -18.36
N GLY A 53 -10.31 10.52 -17.84
CA GLY A 53 -10.66 9.28 -18.53
C GLY A 53 -9.57 8.19 -18.50
N ALA A 54 -8.34 8.52 -18.11
CA ALA A 54 -7.26 7.55 -17.91
C ALA A 54 -7.38 6.80 -16.59
N VAL A 55 -6.80 5.61 -16.55
CA VAL A 55 -6.58 4.81 -15.34
C VAL A 55 -5.09 4.76 -15.07
N CYS A 56 -4.66 5.25 -13.91
CA CYS A 56 -3.25 5.35 -13.55
C CYS A 56 -2.97 4.66 -12.22
N ASP A 57 -2.03 3.74 -12.18
CA ASP A 57 -1.49 3.25 -10.93
C ASP A 57 -0.48 4.27 -10.40
N HIS A 58 -0.75 4.84 -9.22
CA HIS A 58 0.09 5.90 -8.66
C HIS A 58 0.84 5.48 -7.39
N GLY A 59 0.65 4.24 -6.95
CA GLY A 59 1.45 3.57 -5.93
C GLY A 59 2.30 2.47 -6.54
N ALA A 60 2.21 1.25 -6.01
CA ALA A 60 2.90 0.09 -6.57
C ALA A 60 2.54 -0.09 -8.05
N GLN A 61 3.56 -0.34 -8.87
CA GLN A 61 3.39 -0.44 -10.32
C GLN A 61 3.20 -1.88 -10.79
N PHE A 62 3.79 -2.80 -10.07
CA PHE A 62 3.73 -4.24 -10.31
C PHE A 62 4.09 -4.99 -9.03
N PHE A 63 3.97 -6.30 -9.06
CA PHE A 63 4.51 -7.20 -8.05
C PHE A 63 5.07 -8.48 -8.71
N THR A 64 5.94 -9.15 -7.97
CA THR A 64 6.48 -10.47 -8.29
C THR A 64 6.00 -11.46 -7.25
N GLN A 65 6.06 -12.75 -7.54
CA GLN A 65 5.73 -13.82 -6.60
C GLN A 65 6.97 -14.70 -6.37
N ARG A 66 7.30 -14.96 -5.11
CA ARG A 66 8.46 -15.76 -4.72
C ARG A 66 8.11 -16.86 -3.72
N THR A 67 7.25 -16.53 -2.74
CA THR A 67 6.80 -17.47 -1.71
C THR A 67 5.61 -18.29 -2.18
N LEU A 68 5.49 -19.53 -1.70
CA LEU A 68 4.39 -20.44 -2.07
C LEU A 68 3.03 -19.83 -1.71
N GLY A 69 2.88 -19.29 -0.50
CA GLY A 69 1.58 -18.75 -0.06
C GLY A 69 1.11 -17.54 -0.88
N PHE A 70 2.04 -16.68 -1.33
CA PHE A 70 1.66 -15.57 -2.21
C PHE A 70 1.37 -16.06 -3.62
N ARG A 71 2.15 -17.02 -4.11
CA ARG A 71 1.93 -17.66 -5.43
C ARG A 71 0.53 -18.24 -5.53
N ASP A 72 0.10 -19.03 -4.56
CA ASP A 72 -1.23 -19.66 -4.55
C ASP A 72 -2.34 -18.62 -4.68
N VAL A 73 -2.24 -17.50 -3.95
CA VAL A 73 -3.21 -16.40 -4.02
C VAL A 73 -3.20 -15.75 -5.40
N ILE A 74 -2.01 -15.49 -5.97
CA ILE A 74 -1.88 -14.87 -7.30
C ILE A 74 -2.40 -15.78 -8.39
N GLU A 75 -2.13 -17.08 -8.35
CA GLU A 75 -2.65 -18.05 -9.31
C GLU A 75 -4.19 -18.12 -9.29
N HIS A 76 -4.80 -17.99 -8.11
CA HIS A 76 -6.26 -17.86 -8.02
C HIS A 76 -6.76 -16.55 -8.61
N ALA A 77 -6.10 -15.43 -8.29
CA ALA A 77 -6.48 -14.13 -8.82
C ALA A 77 -6.28 -14.02 -10.36
N VAL A 78 -5.29 -14.73 -10.92
CA VAL A 78 -5.09 -14.85 -12.37
C VAL A 78 -6.23 -15.67 -13.00
N ARG A 79 -6.58 -16.81 -12.43
CA ARG A 79 -7.71 -17.64 -12.92
C ARG A 79 -9.04 -16.87 -12.89
N ASP A 80 -9.24 -16.02 -11.90
CA ASP A 80 -10.43 -15.17 -11.77
C ASP A 80 -10.36 -13.91 -12.66
N GLY A 81 -9.29 -13.74 -13.47
CA GLY A 81 -9.11 -12.58 -14.35
C GLY A 81 -8.85 -11.24 -13.62
N THR A 82 -8.53 -11.29 -12.33
CA THR A 82 -8.26 -10.10 -11.50
C THR A 82 -6.82 -9.60 -11.65
N VAL A 83 -5.88 -10.52 -11.88
CA VAL A 83 -4.45 -10.28 -12.04
C VAL A 83 -4.01 -10.79 -13.41
N ALA A 84 -3.08 -10.09 -14.03
CA ALA A 84 -2.47 -10.50 -15.29
C ALA A 84 -0.94 -10.32 -15.23
N GLU A 85 -0.20 -11.14 -15.95
CA GLU A 85 1.21 -10.89 -16.20
C GLU A 85 1.32 -9.63 -17.08
N TRP A 86 2.20 -8.71 -16.71
CA TRP A 86 2.50 -7.53 -17.51
C TRP A 86 3.69 -7.78 -18.42
N CYS A 87 4.80 -8.21 -17.85
CA CYS A 87 6.06 -8.41 -18.59
C CYS A 87 7.04 -9.27 -17.79
N ARG A 88 8.23 -9.52 -18.38
CA ARG A 88 9.32 -10.27 -17.74
C ARG A 88 10.61 -9.48 -17.62
N GLY A 89 10.54 -8.17 -17.59
CA GLY A 89 11.65 -7.25 -17.41
C GLY A 89 11.31 -5.85 -17.84
N PHE A 90 12.10 -4.89 -17.39
CA PHE A 90 12.01 -3.49 -17.77
C PHE A 90 13.34 -2.99 -18.27
N SER A 91 13.33 -1.98 -19.14
CA SER A 91 14.52 -1.23 -19.46
C SER A 91 15.10 -0.61 -18.19
N ARG A 92 16.42 -0.71 -18.04
CA ARG A 92 17.17 -0.04 -16.98
C ARG A 92 18.05 1.00 -17.65
N ASP A 93 18.29 2.12 -16.94
CA ASP A 93 19.26 3.18 -17.25
C ASP A 93 18.78 4.35 -18.09
N GLY A 94 17.50 4.45 -18.47
CA GLY A 94 17.02 5.66 -19.19
C GLY A 94 17.83 6.00 -20.45
N SER A 95 18.83 5.18 -20.82
CA SER A 95 19.38 5.27 -22.14
C SER A 95 18.21 5.02 -23.08
N ILE A 96 17.91 5.96 -23.92
CA ILE A 96 17.18 5.75 -25.15
C ILE A 96 18.08 4.77 -25.93
N ALA A 97 18.17 3.55 -25.43
CA ALA A 97 18.75 2.45 -26.16
C ALA A 97 17.68 2.12 -27.18
N THR A 98 17.73 2.92 -28.16
CA THR A 98 17.49 2.56 -29.53
C THR A 98 17.55 1.05 -29.63
N ASP A 99 16.39 0.47 -29.95
CA ASP A 99 16.28 -0.83 -30.62
C ASP A 99 16.59 -2.13 -29.85
N GLY A 100 16.67 -2.14 -28.52
CA GLY A 100 16.80 -3.39 -27.77
C GLY A 100 15.55 -3.74 -26.98
N PRO A 101 15.05 -4.99 -27.02
CA PRO A 101 13.98 -5.41 -26.12
C PRO A 101 14.43 -5.24 -24.67
N ALA A 102 13.49 -4.87 -23.78
CA ALA A 102 13.73 -4.85 -22.35
C ALA A 102 14.44 -6.14 -21.93
N VAL A 103 15.56 -6.02 -21.19
CA VAL A 103 16.32 -7.20 -20.76
C VAL A 103 15.41 -8.05 -19.89
N ALA A 104 14.86 -9.10 -20.50
CA ALA A 104 14.02 -10.05 -19.79
C ALA A 104 14.91 -10.84 -18.83
N ASP A 105 14.69 -10.67 -17.53
CA ASP A 105 15.35 -11.47 -16.50
C ASP A 105 14.59 -12.78 -16.20
N GLY A 106 13.57 -13.08 -17.00
CA GLY A 106 12.76 -14.31 -16.91
C GLY A 106 11.71 -14.33 -15.82
N HIS A 107 11.73 -13.37 -14.88
CA HIS A 107 10.78 -13.33 -13.78
C HIS A 107 9.51 -12.56 -14.16
N PRO A 108 8.30 -13.16 -14.02
CA PRO A 108 7.06 -12.47 -14.34
C PRO A 108 6.80 -11.30 -13.37
N ARG A 109 6.33 -10.19 -13.94
CA ARG A 109 5.79 -9.05 -13.24
C ARG A 109 4.29 -9.04 -13.46
N TYR A 110 3.56 -8.99 -12.37
CA TYR A 110 2.10 -9.00 -12.37
C TYR A 110 1.54 -7.62 -12.11
N ARG A 111 0.37 -7.37 -12.67
CA ARG A 111 -0.46 -6.19 -12.44
C ARG A 111 -1.90 -6.59 -12.15
N GLY A 112 -2.69 -5.71 -11.58
CA GLY A 112 -4.16 -5.88 -11.60
C GLY A 112 -4.69 -5.74 -13.04
N ALA A 113 -5.72 -6.46 -13.38
CA ALA A 113 -6.27 -6.47 -14.74
C ALA A 113 -6.70 -5.06 -15.22
N ARG A 114 -7.28 -4.27 -14.31
CA ARG A 114 -7.75 -2.89 -14.54
C ARG A 114 -7.02 -1.87 -13.65
N GLY A 115 -5.92 -2.27 -13.02
CA GLY A 115 -5.09 -1.49 -12.12
C GLY A 115 -4.77 -2.23 -10.83
N MET A 116 -3.74 -1.76 -10.14
CA MET A 116 -3.18 -2.44 -8.96
C MET A 116 -4.19 -2.63 -7.82
N THR A 117 -5.22 -1.79 -7.74
CA THR A 117 -6.30 -1.90 -6.74
C THR A 117 -7.18 -3.15 -6.92
N ASP A 118 -7.14 -3.81 -8.07
CA ASP A 118 -8.00 -4.98 -8.32
C ASP A 118 -7.68 -6.14 -7.37
N LEU A 119 -6.40 -6.43 -7.08
CA LEU A 119 -6.02 -7.49 -6.14
C LEU A 119 -6.53 -7.23 -4.71
N PRO A 120 -6.31 -6.05 -4.10
CA PRO A 120 -6.91 -5.74 -2.79
C PRO A 120 -8.44 -5.81 -2.78
N LYS A 121 -9.12 -5.35 -3.82
CA LYS A 121 -10.59 -5.45 -3.94
C LYS A 121 -11.06 -6.89 -4.01
N TRP A 122 -10.37 -7.74 -4.76
CA TRP A 122 -10.66 -9.15 -4.85
C TRP A 122 -10.48 -9.85 -3.51
N LEU A 123 -9.42 -9.52 -2.75
CA LEU A 123 -9.22 -10.03 -1.39
C LEU A 123 -10.34 -9.58 -0.45
N ALA A 124 -10.69 -8.28 -0.46
CA ALA A 124 -11.74 -7.74 0.38
C ALA A 124 -13.11 -8.38 0.10
N ALA A 125 -13.44 -8.62 -1.19
CA ALA A 125 -14.68 -9.29 -1.58
C ALA A 125 -14.76 -10.73 -1.04
N ARG A 126 -13.64 -11.43 -0.95
CA ARG A 126 -13.58 -12.79 -0.40
C ARG A 126 -13.71 -12.81 1.13
N LEU A 127 -13.38 -11.73 1.82
CA LEU A 127 -13.63 -11.59 3.26
C LEU A 127 -15.11 -11.41 3.58
N ALA A 128 -15.88 -10.83 2.67
CA ALA A 128 -17.31 -10.58 2.82
C ALA A 128 -18.18 -11.81 2.51
N THR A 129 -17.60 -13.01 2.34
CA THR A 129 -18.36 -14.24 2.05
C THR A 129 -19.09 -14.78 3.29
N PRO A 130 -20.26 -15.44 3.13
CA PRO A 130 -20.95 -16.08 4.25
C PRO A 130 -20.06 -17.06 5.02
N GLY A 131 -20.10 -17.00 6.34
CA GLY A 131 -19.28 -17.82 7.24
C GLY A 131 -18.05 -17.08 7.78
N HIS A 132 -17.71 -15.89 7.24
CA HIS A 132 -16.72 -15.02 7.83
C HIS A 132 -17.41 -13.83 8.54
N GLU A 133 -17.06 -13.60 9.78
CA GLU A 133 -17.52 -12.43 10.54
C GLU A 133 -16.51 -11.29 10.35
N VAL A 134 -16.37 -10.80 9.11
CA VAL A 134 -15.45 -9.70 8.76
C VAL A 134 -16.23 -8.52 8.20
N GLU A 135 -16.08 -7.39 8.86
CA GLU A 135 -16.56 -6.10 8.37
C GLU A 135 -15.36 -5.26 7.88
N VAL A 136 -15.43 -4.73 6.66
CA VAL A 136 -14.43 -3.80 6.12
C VAL A 136 -15.07 -2.43 5.99
N ARG A 137 -14.62 -1.47 6.81
CA ARG A 137 -15.07 -0.08 6.78
C ARG A 137 -14.00 0.80 6.15
N THR A 138 -14.33 1.41 5.03
CA THR A 138 -13.55 2.48 4.38
C THR A 138 -14.09 3.85 4.79
N ALA A 139 -13.31 4.92 4.56
CA ALA A 139 -13.59 6.27 5.07
C ALA A 139 -13.83 6.27 6.61
N ALA A 140 -13.13 5.39 7.32
CA ALA A 140 -13.18 5.20 8.76
C ALA A 140 -11.77 5.34 9.33
N GLN A 141 -11.45 6.52 9.83
CA GLN A 141 -10.12 6.83 10.33
C GLN A 141 -10.00 6.46 11.80
N ALA A 142 -9.17 5.47 12.12
CA ALA A 142 -8.72 5.27 13.49
C ALA A 142 -7.86 6.47 13.92
N THR A 143 -8.14 7.03 15.07
CA THR A 143 -7.44 8.20 15.63
C THR A 143 -6.60 7.87 16.84
N SER A 144 -6.90 6.76 17.54
CA SER A 144 -6.08 6.28 18.64
C SER A 144 -6.23 4.77 18.86
N VAL A 145 -5.20 4.18 19.45
CA VAL A 145 -5.17 2.79 19.92
C VAL A 145 -4.64 2.78 21.34
N ALA A 146 -5.47 2.39 22.29
CA ALA A 146 -5.14 2.32 23.70
C ALA A 146 -5.15 0.88 24.22
N VAL A 147 -4.29 0.61 25.20
CA VAL A 147 -4.27 -0.63 25.96
C VAL A 147 -5.23 -0.48 27.15
N GLY A 148 -6.39 -1.15 27.11
CA GLY A 148 -7.28 -1.31 28.25
C GLY A 148 -6.77 -2.39 29.22
N ASP A 149 -7.60 -2.84 30.13
CA ASP A 149 -7.19 -3.85 31.12
C ASP A 149 -7.09 -5.25 30.49
N ASP A 150 -8.09 -5.63 29.70
CA ASP A 150 -8.17 -6.93 29.00
C ASP A 150 -8.46 -6.77 27.51
N ARG A 151 -8.67 -5.54 27.03
CA ARG A 151 -9.03 -5.23 25.65
C ARG A 151 -8.23 -4.07 25.07
N VAL A 152 -8.13 -4.06 23.76
CA VAL A 152 -7.65 -2.91 23.00
C VAL A 152 -8.84 -1.99 22.74
N VAL A 153 -8.64 -0.70 22.96
CA VAL A 153 -9.64 0.34 22.71
C VAL A 153 -9.20 1.14 21.50
N VAL A 154 -9.99 1.11 20.43
CA VAL A 154 -9.73 1.86 19.19
C VAL A 154 -10.76 2.97 19.07
N THR A 155 -10.28 4.21 18.96
CA THR A 155 -11.13 5.37 18.65
C THR A 155 -11.14 5.62 17.16
N ILE A 156 -12.33 5.83 16.60
CA ILE A 156 -12.57 6.09 15.18
C ILE A 156 -13.18 7.49 15.05
N GLU A 157 -12.75 8.25 14.07
CA GLU A 157 -13.39 9.50 13.70
C GLU A 157 -14.79 9.21 13.16
N GLY A 158 -15.81 9.65 13.89
CA GLY A 158 -17.20 9.42 13.53
C GLY A 158 -17.73 10.45 12.54
N GLN A 159 -18.83 10.12 11.88
CA GLN A 159 -19.60 11.05 11.07
C GLN A 159 -20.13 12.16 11.99
N ASN A 160 -20.02 13.42 11.57
CA ASN A 160 -20.43 14.62 12.35
C ASN A 160 -19.53 14.98 13.54
N GLY A 161 -18.26 14.52 13.59
CA GLY A 161 -17.32 14.88 14.64
C GLY A 161 -17.52 14.14 15.98
N ALA A 162 -18.47 13.23 16.09
CA ALA A 162 -18.58 12.33 17.24
C ALA A 162 -17.56 11.19 17.11
N ALA A 163 -16.82 10.89 18.19
CA ALA A 163 -15.90 9.76 18.20
C ALA A 163 -16.67 8.45 18.48
N GLU A 164 -16.43 7.43 17.62
CA GLU A 164 -16.87 6.05 17.86
C GLU A 164 -15.76 5.29 18.58
N VAL A 165 -16.12 4.42 19.52
CA VAL A 165 -15.16 3.58 20.24
C VAL A 165 -15.50 2.11 20.00
N VAL A 166 -14.49 1.33 19.62
CA VAL A 166 -14.58 -0.12 19.44
C VAL A 166 -13.58 -0.80 20.37
N GLU A 167 -14.06 -1.81 21.10
CA GLU A 167 -13.23 -2.67 21.94
C GLU A 167 -12.96 -4.01 21.25
N ALA A 168 -11.71 -4.50 21.31
CA ALA A 168 -11.30 -5.76 20.72
C ALA A 168 -10.37 -6.54 21.66
N ALA A 169 -10.36 -7.87 21.53
CA ALA A 169 -9.41 -8.70 22.27
C ALA A 169 -7.97 -8.57 21.73
N GLY A 170 -7.82 -8.11 20.47
CA GLY A 170 -6.51 -7.81 19.89
C GLY A 170 -6.58 -6.84 18.73
N CYS A 171 -5.41 -6.31 18.32
CA CYS A 171 -5.31 -5.34 17.23
C CYS A 171 -4.11 -5.63 16.32
N VAL A 172 -4.29 -5.46 15.01
CA VAL A 172 -3.20 -5.43 14.02
C VAL A 172 -3.17 -4.06 13.38
N ILE A 173 -2.04 -3.35 13.47
CA ILE A 173 -1.83 -2.04 12.87
C ILE A 173 -0.95 -2.23 11.64
N THR A 174 -1.48 -1.90 10.45
CA THR A 174 -0.76 -2.04 9.17
C THR A 174 -0.47 -0.69 8.50
N ALA A 175 -0.73 0.39 9.21
CA ALA A 175 -0.32 1.72 8.78
C ALA A 175 1.23 1.82 8.70
N PRO A 176 1.79 2.73 7.89
CA PRO A 176 3.21 3.06 7.97
C PRO A 176 3.66 3.29 9.41
N VAL A 177 4.83 2.78 9.78
CA VAL A 177 5.26 2.72 11.19
C VAL A 177 5.17 4.06 11.93
N PRO A 178 5.54 5.23 11.35
CA PRO A 178 5.33 6.50 12.03
C PRO A 178 3.86 6.78 12.37
N GLN A 179 2.93 6.45 11.46
CA GLN A 179 1.50 6.61 11.73
C GLN A 179 1.00 5.59 12.76
N ALA A 180 1.55 4.37 12.80
CA ALA A 180 1.24 3.39 13.83
C ALA A 180 1.66 3.90 15.22
N LEU A 181 2.85 4.50 15.33
CA LEU A 181 3.36 5.13 16.55
C LEU A 181 2.50 6.32 16.98
N ASP A 182 2.04 7.15 16.04
CA ASP A 182 1.12 8.25 16.33
C ASP A 182 -0.20 7.74 16.92
N LEU A 183 -0.76 6.66 16.38
CA LEU A 183 -2.00 6.04 16.88
C LEU A 183 -1.87 5.52 18.31
N VAL A 184 -0.78 4.83 18.62
CA VAL A 184 -0.56 4.29 19.98
C VAL A 184 -0.19 5.41 20.97
N ALA A 185 0.52 6.44 20.52
CA ALA A 185 0.80 7.61 21.34
C ALA A 185 -0.48 8.39 21.69
N ALA A 186 -1.36 8.58 20.70
CA ALA A 186 -2.65 9.23 20.90
C ALA A 186 -3.58 8.45 21.85
N GLY A 187 -3.39 7.12 21.95
CA GLY A 187 -4.09 6.27 22.94
C GLY A 187 -3.62 6.44 24.38
N GLY A 188 -2.53 7.18 24.62
CA GLY A 188 -2.03 7.47 25.97
C GLY A 188 -1.51 6.26 26.75
N SER A 189 -1.16 5.17 26.07
CA SER A 189 -0.81 3.88 26.71
C SER A 189 0.61 3.40 26.39
N LEU A 190 1.52 4.30 25.97
CA LEU A 190 2.89 3.94 25.61
C LEU A 190 3.69 3.30 26.75
N ASP A 191 3.42 3.69 28.00
CA ASP A 191 3.99 3.14 29.23
C ASP A 191 3.52 1.71 29.54
N ARG A 192 2.40 1.30 28.98
CA ARG A 192 1.85 -0.08 29.06
C ARG A 192 2.33 -0.97 27.92
N MET A 193 3.12 -0.45 26.98
CA MET A 193 3.64 -1.17 25.83
C MET A 193 5.09 -1.59 26.05
N ASP A 194 5.57 -2.55 25.27
CA ASP A 194 6.96 -2.96 25.30
C ASP A 194 7.88 -1.84 24.79
N ALA A 195 8.65 -1.25 25.70
CA ALA A 195 9.54 -0.13 25.40
C ALA A 195 10.62 -0.49 24.36
N ARG A 196 11.07 -1.76 24.31
CA ARG A 196 12.06 -2.23 23.31
C ARG A 196 11.41 -2.33 21.93
N ALA A 197 10.18 -2.83 21.87
CA ALA A 197 9.40 -2.88 20.64
C ALA A 197 9.16 -1.47 20.07
N ILE A 198 8.73 -0.52 20.91
CA ILE A 198 8.56 0.88 20.54
C ILE A 198 9.87 1.51 20.06
N ALA A 199 11.00 1.27 20.75
CA ALA A 199 12.30 1.76 20.34
C ALA A 199 12.73 1.21 18.96
N ARG A 200 12.49 -0.06 18.69
CA ARG A 200 12.72 -0.68 17.38
C ARG A 200 11.86 -0.05 16.29
N LEU A 201 10.56 0.15 16.53
CA LEU A 201 9.67 0.79 15.56
C LEU A 201 10.12 2.21 15.23
N ARG A 202 10.64 2.97 16.21
CA ARG A 202 11.16 4.33 16.00
C ARG A 202 12.40 4.41 15.08
N THR A 203 13.07 3.29 14.80
CA THR A 203 14.18 3.26 13.83
C THR A 203 13.70 3.18 12.38
N VAL A 204 12.43 2.93 12.15
CA VAL A 204 11.88 2.78 10.79
C VAL A 204 11.60 4.14 10.20
N ASP A 205 12.23 4.41 9.05
CA ASP A 205 12.04 5.62 8.28
C ASP A 205 11.54 5.30 6.87
N TYR A 206 11.03 6.32 6.18
CA TYR A 206 10.41 6.19 4.87
C TYR A 206 10.87 7.32 3.94
N ASP A 207 11.10 6.97 2.69
CA ASP A 207 11.18 7.95 1.63
C ASP A 207 9.78 8.39 1.21
N PRO A 208 9.57 9.70 1.02
CA PRO A 208 8.42 10.20 0.31
C PRO A 208 8.55 9.92 -1.20
N CYS A 209 7.44 10.03 -1.92
CA CYS A 209 7.42 9.94 -3.38
C CYS A 209 6.33 10.84 -3.96
N PHE A 210 6.72 11.69 -4.90
CA PHE A 210 5.74 12.30 -5.80
C PHE A 210 5.41 11.32 -6.92
N ALA A 211 4.12 11.09 -7.13
CA ALA A 211 3.58 10.36 -8.25
C ALA A 211 2.81 11.34 -9.14
N VAL A 212 3.34 11.62 -10.32
CA VAL A 212 2.70 12.51 -11.31
C VAL A 212 2.06 11.64 -12.38
N MET A 213 0.76 11.80 -12.56
CA MET A 213 -0.03 11.13 -13.57
C MET A 213 -0.32 12.12 -14.68
N LEU A 214 0.01 11.77 -15.92
CA LEU A 214 -0.13 12.61 -17.11
C LEU A 214 -1.05 11.91 -18.10
N VAL A 215 -2.11 12.58 -18.52
CA VAL A 215 -2.94 12.13 -19.64
C VAL A 215 -2.40 12.79 -20.91
N LEU A 216 -2.17 11.99 -21.93
CA LEU A 216 -1.58 12.44 -23.19
C LEU A 216 -2.63 12.46 -24.31
N ASP A 217 -2.47 13.40 -25.26
CA ASP A 217 -3.31 13.48 -26.45
C ASP A 217 -3.01 12.38 -27.49
N ARG A 218 -1.84 11.73 -27.36
CA ARG A 218 -1.36 10.63 -28.23
C ARG A 218 -0.48 9.65 -27.47
N PRO A 219 -0.19 8.46 -28.05
CA PRO A 219 0.67 7.45 -27.41
C PRO A 219 2.05 7.98 -27.03
N SER A 220 2.59 7.48 -25.91
CA SER A 220 3.95 7.80 -25.48
C SER A 220 5.01 7.12 -26.36
N LEU A 221 6.24 7.62 -26.27
CA LEU A 221 7.41 7.07 -26.94
C LEU A 221 8.16 6.05 -26.04
N LEU A 222 7.57 5.63 -24.89
CA LEU A 222 8.20 4.61 -24.06
C LEU A 222 8.35 3.29 -24.84
N PRO A 223 9.53 2.65 -24.79
CA PRO A 223 9.72 1.34 -25.43
C PRO A 223 8.90 0.25 -24.70
N GLU A 224 8.68 -0.88 -25.39
CA GLU A 224 8.10 -2.06 -24.73
C GLU A 224 8.93 -2.50 -23.51
N PRO A 225 8.30 -2.91 -22.42
CA PRO A 225 6.86 -3.12 -22.18
C PRO A 225 6.11 -1.87 -21.68
N GLY A 226 6.57 -0.67 -21.98
CA GLY A 226 5.93 0.58 -21.58
C GLY A 226 6.36 1.06 -20.21
N ALA A 227 7.57 0.71 -19.74
CA ALA A 227 8.10 1.22 -18.49
C ALA A 227 9.63 1.22 -18.45
N ILE A 228 10.17 2.20 -17.71
CA ILE A 228 11.61 2.33 -17.44
C ILE A 228 11.81 2.49 -15.93
N GLN A 229 12.74 1.72 -15.39
CA GLN A 229 13.24 1.84 -14.02
C GLN A 229 14.61 2.49 -14.05
N PHE A 230 14.73 3.65 -13.41
CA PHE A 230 15.99 4.38 -13.31
C PHE A 230 16.83 3.88 -12.13
N GLY A 231 18.15 3.93 -12.27
CA GLY A 231 19.10 3.43 -11.27
C GLY A 231 19.41 4.42 -10.15
N GLY A 232 18.58 4.43 -9.10
CA GLY A 232 18.84 5.16 -7.86
C GLY A 232 18.86 6.69 -7.97
N ASP A 233 19.21 7.37 -6.86
CA ASP A 233 19.16 8.84 -6.74
C ASP A 233 20.16 9.59 -7.66
N ALA A 234 21.21 8.92 -8.13
CA ALA A 234 22.17 9.49 -9.07
C ALA A 234 21.64 9.69 -10.49
N ALA A 235 20.50 9.07 -10.83
CA ALA A 235 19.90 9.12 -12.17
C ALA A 235 19.00 10.34 -12.42
N GLY A 236 18.94 11.31 -11.48
CA GLY A 236 18.10 12.50 -11.59
C GLY A 236 16.80 12.41 -10.78
N PRO A 237 15.77 13.24 -11.11
CA PRO A 237 14.56 13.34 -10.28
C PRO A 237 13.59 12.18 -10.42
N VAL A 238 13.72 11.34 -11.47
CA VAL A 238 12.77 10.27 -11.81
C VAL A 238 13.33 8.90 -11.41
N ALA A 239 12.58 8.13 -10.62
CA ALA A 239 12.89 6.75 -10.27
C ALA A 239 12.20 5.74 -11.21
N TRP A 240 11.03 6.11 -11.73
CA TRP A 240 10.20 5.23 -12.55
C TRP A 240 9.29 6.02 -13.48
N VAL A 241 9.10 5.51 -14.69
CA VAL A 241 8.04 5.97 -15.59
C VAL A 241 7.34 4.75 -16.20
N ALA A 242 6.01 4.79 -16.28
CA ALA A 242 5.20 3.75 -16.92
C ALA A 242 4.07 4.35 -17.74
N ASP A 243 3.82 3.74 -18.89
CA ASP A 243 2.67 3.99 -19.75
C ASP A 243 1.52 3.05 -19.36
N ASN A 244 0.48 3.62 -18.75
CA ASN A 244 -0.67 2.87 -18.26
C ASN A 244 -1.53 2.30 -19.41
N HIS A 245 -1.46 2.89 -20.61
CA HIS A 245 -2.11 2.36 -21.81
C HIS A 245 -1.37 1.11 -22.32
N ARG A 246 -0.05 1.18 -22.48
CA ARG A 246 0.78 0.00 -22.85
C ARG A 246 0.77 -1.08 -21.77
N LYS A 247 0.71 -0.69 -20.52
CA LYS A 247 0.47 -1.60 -19.38
C LYS A 247 -0.89 -2.31 -19.49
N GLY A 248 -1.82 -1.81 -20.30
CA GLY A 248 -3.12 -2.40 -20.57
C GLY A 248 -4.17 -2.16 -19.47
N ILE A 249 -4.03 -1.07 -18.69
CA ILE A 249 -5.01 -0.67 -17.67
C ILE A 249 -5.79 0.60 -18.02
N SER A 250 -5.27 1.41 -18.95
CA SER A 250 -5.91 2.65 -19.41
C SER A 250 -6.34 2.53 -20.86
N ALA A 251 -7.56 2.99 -21.18
CA ALA A 251 -8.04 3.07 -22.55
C ALA A 251 -7.44 4.26 -23.32
N VAL A 252 -6.97 5.28 -22.61
CA VAL A 252 -6.34 6.48 -23.19
C VAL A 252 -4.87 6.54 -22.81
N PRO A 253 -4.01 7.17 -23.64
CA PRO A 253 -2.60 7.32 -23.34
C PRO A 253 -2.37 8.05 -22.03
N ALA A 254 -1.58 7.46 -21.14
CA ALA A 254 -1.31 8.07 -19.85
C ALA A 254 -0.01 7.55 -19.23
N LEU A 255 0.80 8.44 -18.68
CA LEU A 255 2.02 8.12 -17.94
C LEU A 255 1.82 8.25 -16.44
N THR A 256 2.46 7.38 -15.69
CA THR A 256 2.76 7.58 -14.27
C THR A 256 4.25 7.77 -14.10
N VAL A 257 4.65 8.87 -13.48
CA VAL A 257 6.04 9.21 -13.18
C VAL A 257 6.22 9.21 -11.67
N HIS A 258 7.14 8.39 -11.14
CA HIS A 258 7.54 8.42 -9.74
C HIS A 258 8.87 9.14 -9.60
N ALA A 259 8.91 10.10 -8.70
CA ALA A 259 10.14 10.76 -8.33
C ALA A 259 11.03 9.88 -7.44
N THR A 260 12.34 10.15 -7.42
CA THR A 260 13.27 9.55 -6.46
C THR A 260 12.96 10.01 -5.04
N GLY A 261 13.38 9.23 -4.05
CA GLY A 261 13.24 9.58 -2.63
C GLY A 261 13.99 10.88 -2.30
N ALA A 262 15.21 11.04 -2.80
CA ALA A 262 16.01 12.23 -2.59
C ALA A 262 15.35 13.50 -3.15
N PHE A 263 14.89 13.44 -4.40
CA PHE A 263 14.14 14.54 -5.02
C PHE A 263 12.86 14.86 -4.22
N SER A 264 12.12 13.83 -3.84
CA SER A 264 10.85 14.00 -3.12
C SER A 264 11.04 14.61 -1.74
N ARG A 265 12.12 14.26 -1.02
CA ARG A 265 12.47 14.90 0.26
C ARG A 265 12.83 16.39 0.06
N ALA A 266 13.68 16.69 -0.92
CA ALA A 266 14.13 18.04 -1.18
C ALA A 266 12.99 19.00 -1.62
N HIS A 267 11.94 18.45 -2.24
CA HIS A 267 10.83 19.23 -2.79
C HIS A 267 9.50 18.98 -2.09
N PHE A 268 9.51 18.39 -0.89
CA PHE A 268 8.27 17.91 -0.25
C PHE A 268 7.26 19.04 0.01
N ASP A 269 7.74 20.21 0.33
CA ASP A 269 6.93 21.41 0.62
C ASP A 269 6.76 22.34 -0.59
N VAL A 270 7.36 22.01 -1.75
CA VAL A 270 7.18 22.75 -2.99
C VAL A 270 5.77 22.53 -3.54
N PRO A 271 5.12 23.55 -4.13
CA PRO A 271 3.82 23.41 -4.74
C PRO A 271 3.76 22.25 -5.74
N PRO A 272 2.71 21.42 -5.72
CA PRO A 272 2.63 20.22 -6.57
C PRO A 272 2.76 20.50 -8.08
N ASP A 273 2.30 21.66 -8.53
CA ASP A 273 2.37 22.04 -9.93
C ASP A 273 3.80 22.36 -10.39
N GLU A 274 4.62 22.94 -9.53
CA GLU A 274 6.04 23.19 -9.82
C GLU A 274 6.80 21.84 -9.88
N VAL A 275 6.54 20.95 -8.93
CA VAL A 275 7.10 19.60 -8.94
C VAL A 275 6.70 18.86 -10.22
N ALA A 276 5.44 18.96 -10.64
CA ALA A 276 4.97 18.36 -11.88
C ALA A 276 5.73 18.89 -13.08
N GLY A 277 5.99 20.20 -13.15
CA GLY A 277 6.77 20.81 -14.22
C GLY A 277 8.16 20.20 -14.34
N ILE A 278 8.89 20.08 -13.24
CA ILE A 278 10.24 19.48 -13.21
C ILE A 278 10.21 18.01 -13.68
N LEU A 279 9.22 17.24 -13.23
CA LEU A 279 9.12 15.83 -13.60
C LEU A 279 8.65 15.62 -15.03
N ILE A 280 7.80 16.51 -15.58
CA ILE A 280 7.41 16.51 -17.00
C ILE A 280 8.63 16.80 -17.88
N ASP A 281 9.46 17.79 -17.53
CA ASP A 281 10.68 18.10 -18.26
C ASP A 281 11.66 16.92 -18.24
N ALA A 282 11.77 16.22 -17.10
CA ALA A 282 12.64 15.06 -16.97
C ALA A 282 12.18 13.85 -17.81
N VAL A 283 10.86 13.69 -18.05
CA VAL A 283 10.32 12.61 -18.89
C VAL A 283 9.99 13.04 -20.31
N ARG A 284 10.35 14.27 -20.70
CA ARG A 284 10.12 14.83 -22.03
C ARG A 284 10.54 13.93 -23.20
N PRO A 285 11.65 13.17 -23.14
CA PRO A 285 12.05 12.29 -24.24
C PRO A 285 11.02 11.20 -24.60
N TRP A 286 10.11 10.89 -23.67
CA TRP A 286 9.07 9.86 -23.87
C TRP A 286 7.68 10.44 -24.13
N ILE A 287 7.55 11.76 -24.22
CA ILE A 287 6.32 12.47 -24.62
C ILE A 287 6.46 12.86 -26.10
N ASP A 288 5.56 12.38 -26.94
CA ASP A 288 5.53 12.76 -28.34
C ASP A 288 5.03 14.20 -28.50
N GLY A 289 5.85 15.06 -29.07
CA GLY A 289 5.56 16.48 -29.28
C GLY A 289 5.98 17.39 -28.13
N ASP A 290 5.38 18.60 -28.07
CA ASP A 290 5.64 19.56 -26.98
C ASP A 290 4.82 19.17 -25.74
N PRO A 291 5.46 18.89 -24.59
CA PRO A 291 4.74 18.54 -23.37
C PRO A 291 3.65 19.53 -22.95
N ARG A 292 3.82 20.82 -23.27
CA ARG A 292 2.83 21.87 -22.94
C ARG A 292 1.48 21.70 -23.65
N THR A 293 1.47 20.99 -24.78
CA THR A 293 0.26 20.71 -25.57
C THR A 293 -0.11 19.23 -25.56
N ALA A 294 0.88 18.32 -25.50
CA ALA A 294 0.68 16.88 -25.49
C ALA A 294 0.10 16.37 -24.14
N VAL A 295 0.40 17.04 -23.03
CA VAL A 295 -0.20 16.73 -21.72
C VAL A 295 -1.51 17.48 -21.58
N VAL A 296 -2.62 16.77 -21.75
CA VAL A 296 -3.97 17.36 -21.72
C VAL A 296 -4.57 17.45 -20.32
N GLU A 297 -4.14 16.57 -19.41
CA GLU A 297 -4.53 16.62 -18.01
C GLU A 297 -3.42 16.04 -17.13
N ARG A 298 -3.29 16.52 -15.90
CA ARG A 298 -2.33 16.02 -14.93
C ARG A 298 -2.92 15.93 -13.52
N SER A 299 -2.39 15.02 -12.72
CA SER A 299 -2.68 14.92 -11.29
C SER A 299 -1.42 14.55 -10.54
N VAL A 300 -1.18 15.21 -9.42
CA VAL A 300 -0.04 14.92 -8.53
C VAL A 300 -0.54 14.28 -7.26
N HIS A 301 0.11 13.20 -6.86
CA HIS A 301 -0.07 12.61 -5.55
C HIS A 301 1.24 12.62 -4.78
N ARG A 302 1.18 13.00 -3.52
CA ARG A 302 2.34 13.07 -2.63
C ARG A 302 2.23 11.99 -1.56
N TRP A 303 3.00 10.91 -1.73
CA TRP A 303 3.14 9.86 -0.72
C TRP A 303 4.14 10.31 0.34
N LYS A 304 3.69 10.59 1.56
CA LYS A 304 4.60 10.94 2.68
C LYS A 304 5.43 9.74 3.13
N PHE A 305 4.85 8.55 3.13
CA PHE A 305 5.48 7.29 3.54
C PHE A 305 5.40 6.29 2.39
N ALA A 306 6.17 6.52 1.32
CA ALA A 306 6.10 5.72 0.10
C ALA A 306 6.83 4.39 0.24
N THR A 307 8.11 4.44 0.59
CA THR A 307 8.98 3.27 0.66
C THR A 307 9.78 3.30 1.96
N PRO A 308 9.73 2.25 2.79
CA PRO A 308 10.57 2.19 3.98
C PRO A 308 12.04 2.10 3.58
N THR A 309 12.87 2.93 4.20
CA THR A 309 14.35 2.95 4.03
C THR A 309 15.02 2.06 5.06
N THR A 310 14.37 1.85 6.21
CA THR A 310 14.78 0.90 7.23
C THR A 310 13.79 -0.26 7.27
N ILE A 311 14.30 -1.48 7.14
CA ILE A 311 13.50 -2.72 7.16
C ILE A 311 13.81 -3.48 8.44
N LEU A 312 12.77 -3.83 9.17
CA LEU A 312 12.86 -4.74 10.30
C LEU A 312 12.85 -6.20 9.77
N PRO A 313 13.74 -7.07 10.26
CA PRO A 313 13.86 -8.44 9.74
C PRO A 313 12.68 -9.34 10.14
N ASP A 314 12.02 -9.02 11.25
CA ASP A 314 10.88 -9.79 11.73
C ASP A 314 9.63 -9.50 10.87
N PRO A 315 8.72 -10.46 10.70
CA PRO A 315 7.51 -10.26 9.92
C PRO A 315 6.51 -9.29 10.57
N PHE A 316 6.64 -9.03 11.86
CA PHE A 316 5.85 -8.04 12.62
C PHE A 316 6.56 -7.72 13.93
N VAL A 317 6.10 -6.67 14.62
CA VAL A 317 6.53 -6.33 15.99
C VAL A 317 5.29 -6.30 16.89
N ALA A 318 5.33 -7.07 17.99
CA ALA A 318 4.34 -7.00 19.05
C ALA A 318 4.70 -5.85 20.00
N VAL A 319 3.84 -4.83 20.09
CA VAL A 319 4.01 -3.70 21.01
C VAL A 319 3.32 -3.93 22.35
N SER A 320 2.35 -4.82 22.36
CA SER A 320 1.70 -5.36 23.58
C SER A 320 1.36 -6.80 23.35
N LEU A 321 1.40 -7.60 24.42
CA LEU A 321 1.03 -9.01 24.38
C LEU A 321 -0.27 -9.30 25.13
N SER A 322 -0.71 -8.44 26.03
CA SER A 322 -1.95 -8.60 26.77
C SER A 322 -2.56 -7.22 27.13
N PRO A 323 -3.60 -6.78 26.40
CA PRO A 323 -4.13 -7.36 25.16
C PRO A 323 -3.13 -7.24 24.00
N ALA A 324 -3.24 -8.14 23.02
CA ALA A 324 -2.24 -8.22 21.95
C ALA A 324 -2.40 -7.11 20.91
N ILE A 325 -1.31 -6.37 20.63
CA ILE A 325 -1.22 -5.35 19.59
C ILE A 325 0.02 -5.59 18.74
N PHE A 326 -0.17 -5.85 17.44
CA PHE A 326 0.88 -6.14 16.49
C PHE A 326 0.99 -5.05 15.42
N CYS A 327 2.21 -4.61 15.12
CA CYS A 327 2.50 -3.73 13.98
C CYS A 327 3.13 -4.55 12.86
N CYS A 328 2.58 -4.47 11.64
CA CYS A 328 3.06 -5.22 10.48
C CYS A 328 2.88 -4.40 9.19
N GLY A 329 3.43 -4.88 8.06
CA GLY A 329 3.35 -4.21 6.77
C GLY A 329 4.65 -4.32 5.97
N ASP A 330 4.90 -3.39 5.08
CA ASP A 330 6.04 -3.39 4.14
C ASP A 330 7.39 -3.03 4.77
N ALA A 331 7.41 -2.44 5.95
CA ALA A 331 8.64 -2.23 6.71
C ALA A 331 9.14 -3.50 7.43
N PHE A 332 8.41 -4.60 7.31
CA PHE A 332 8.69 -5.88 7.97
C PHE A 332 8.95 -6.95 6.92
N ALA A 333 10.11 -7.60 6.96
CA ALA A 333 10.51 -8.66 6.04
C ALA A 333 10.56 -8.28 4.55
N GLY A 334 10.55 -6.99 4.20
CA GLY A 334 10.84 -6.48 2.86
C GLY A 334 9.80 -5.50 2.28
N PRO A 335 10.29 -4.46 1.59
CA PRO A 335 9.48 -3.32 1.12
C PRO A 335 8.78 -3.62 -0.22
N ARG A 336 8.01 -4.72 -0.30
CA ARG A 336 7.33 -5.17 -1.52
C ARG A 336 5.89 -5.54 -1.21
N VAL A 337 5.07 -5.64 -2.25
CA VAL A 337 3.68 -6.12 -2.13
C VAL A 337 3.64 -7.50 -1.45
N GLU A 338 4.52 -8.42 -1.86
CA GLU A 338 4.63 -9.75 -1.26
C GLU A 338 5.13 -9.72 0.18
N GLY A 339 6.09 -8.82 0.52
CA GLY A 339 6.55 -8.64 1.90
C GLY A 339 5.43 -8.18 2.81
N ALA A 340 4.67 -7.16 2.39
CA ALA A 340 3.50 -6.68 3.12
C ALA A 340 2.42 -7.76 3.27
N PHE A 341 2.16 -8.54 2.22
CA PHE A 341 1.26 -9.69 2.26
C PHE A 341 1.68 -10.71 3.32
N SER A 342 2.94 -11.15 3.27
CA SER A 342 3.49 -12.17 4.18
C SER A 342 3.52 -11.68 5.63
N SER A 343 3.89 -10.43 5.84
CA SER A 343 3.89 -9.76 7.14
C SER A 343 2.48 -9.76 7.76
N GLY A 344 1.48 -9.31 7.00
CA GLY A 344 0.09 -9.31 7.46
C GLY A 344 -0.46 -10.72 7.73
N ALA A 345 -0.17 -11.68 6.84
CA ALA A 345 -0.59 -13.06 7.01
C ALA A 345 -0.02 -13.69 8.29
N THR A 346 1.27 -13.45 8.60
CA THR A 346 1.91 -13.95 9.80
C THR A 346 1.35 -13.30 11.06
N ALA A 347 1.19 -11.96 11.06
CA ALA A 347 0.62 -11.23 12.19
C ALA A 347 -0.81 -11.70 12.50
N GLY A 348 -1.65 -11.85 11.46
CA GLY A 348 -3.03 -12.31 11.62
C GLY A 348 -3.13 -13.74 12.16
N MET A 349 -2.31 -14.65 11.66
CA MET A 349 -2.26 -16.04 12.14
C MET A 349 -1.86 -16.12 13.63
N LEU A 350 -0.78 -15.45 14.00
CA LEU A 350 -0.29 -15.49 15.38
C LEU A 350 -1.23 -14.77 16.36
N LEU A 351 -1.91 -13.69 15.92
CA LEU A 351 -2.95 -13.08 16.74
C LEU A 351 -4.12 -14.05 16.95
N ALA A 352 -4.57 -14.76 15.91
CA ALA A 352 -5.65 -15.73 16.01
C ALA A 352 -5.34 -16.87 17.00
N GLU A 353 -4.12 -17.41 16.95
CA GLU A 353 -3.63 -18.44 17.88
C GLU A 353 -3.60 -17.92 19.32
N ARG A 354 -3.12 -16.69 19.52
CA ARG A 354 -3.06 -16.07 20.84
C ARG A 354 -4.45 -15.87 21.44
N LEU A 355 -5.42 -15.41 20.63
CA LEU A 355 -6.81 -15.25 21.06
C LEU A 355 -7.48 -16.59 21.37
N ALA A 356 -7.02 -17.71 20.78
CA ALA A 356 -7.51 -19.03 21.11
C ALA A 356 -6.96 -19.53 22.47
N GLY A 357 -5.72 -19.19 22.81
CA GLY A 357 -5.07 -19.60 24.07
C GLY A 357 -5.51 -18.82 25.31
N GLY A 358 -6.05 -17.60 25.13
CA GLY A 358 -6.54 -16.76 26.22
C GLY A 358 -7.95 -17.08 26.73
N SER A 359 -8.62 -18.08 26.13
CA SER A 359 -9.98 -18.52 26.50
C SER A 359 -9.99 -19.71 27.44
N ARG A 360 -8.85 -20.03 28.12
CA ARG A 360 -8.75 -21.11 29.11
C ARG A 360 -8.55 -20.55 30.50
#